data_3de2b1bcbdd47a7c4704a35973905117
#
_entry.id   3de2b1bcbdd47a7c4704a35973905117
#
_cell.length_a   1.000
_cell.length_b   1.000
_cell.length_c   1.000
_cell.angle_alpha   90.00
_cell.angle_beta   90.00
_cell.angle_gamma   90.00
#
_symmetry.space_group_name_H-M   'P 1'
#
loop_
_entity.id
_entity.type
_entity.pdbx_description
1 polymer ?
#
loop_
_entity_poly.entity_id
_entity_poly.type
_entity_poly.pdbx_seq_one_letter_code
_entity_poly.pdbx_strand_id
1 'polypeptide(L)'
;MPSALITGITGQDGSYLKDLLTGKRYVVHGWQRDECDVTNSASLRVALQQSQPDEIYHLAAQTHVGQSVHDEAVTMEVNVQGTINLLESARELAPNARIFFASSSEIFGCPEESPQTEKTPLNPVNPYGISKARATEAVQQARAGGIFAVNGMLYNHESPRRRSSFVTQKICQGAAAIQRREQAKLKLGHTSVARDWSDARDVVRGMWQSLQVDTPDDYIFASGELHTVQEVVEIAFEAAGLEWQQYLEIDESLFRDLEPSLLVGDASKARAVLDWEPGNSFRELIVEMTQAAMQD
;
A
#
# COMPACT_ATOMS: atom_id res chain seq x y z
N MET A 1 1.49 -27.43 6.99
CA MET A 1 0.79 -26.14 6.84
C MET A 1 1.80 -25.19 6.23
N PRO A 2 1.45 -24.42 5.23
CA PRO A 2 2.36 -23.46 4.66
C PRO A 2 2.76 -22.40 5.70
N SER A 3 3.97 -21.86 5.56
CA SER A 3 4.55 -20.85 6.45
C SER A 3 4.76 -19.54 5.71
N ALA A 4 4.39 -18.43 6.30
CA ALA A 4 4.55 -17.11 5.70
C ALA A 4 5.28 -16.15 6.66
N LEU A 5 6.21 -15.38 6.10
CA LEU A 5 6.87 -14.27 6.76
C LEU A 5 6.33 -12.94 6.25
N ILE A 6 5.86 -12.08 7.16
CA ILE A 6 5.37 -10.73 6.83
C ILE A 6 6.27 -9.69 7.50
N THR A 7 7.02 -8.93 6.71
CA THR A 7 7.66 -7.70 7.22
C THR A 7 6.65 -6.57 7.19
N GLY A 8 6.60 -5.73 8.22
CA GLY A 8 5.59 -4.67 8.32
C GLY A 8 4.21 -5.18 8.73
N ILE A 9 4.13 -6.27 9.48
CA ILE A 9 2.89 -6.95 9.91
C ILE A 9 1.93 -6.04 10.69
N THR A 10 2.41 -5.00 11.35
CA THR A 10 1.60 -4.05 12.12
C THR A 10 0.98 -2.93 11.29
N GLY A 11 1.33 -2.83 10.00
CA GLY A 11 0.71 -1.91 9.05
C GLY A 11 -0.70 -2.32 8.67
N GLN A 12 -1.42 -1.45 7.92
CA GLN A 12 -2.74 -1.76 7.38
C GLN A 12 -2.73 -3.12 6.67
N ASP A 13 -1.93 -3.24 5.63
CA ASP A 13 -1.90 -4.42 4.75
C ASP A 13 -1.39 -5.65 5.49
N GLY A 14 -0.33 -5.48 6.30
CA GLY A 14 0.24 -6.58 7.09
C GLY A 14 -0.78 -7.17 8.06
N SER A 15 -1.62 -6.35 8.68
CA SER A 15 -2.67 -6.80 9.61
C SER A 15 -3.77 -7.58 8.91
N TYR A 16 -4.25 -7.12 7.74
CA TYR A 16 -5.23 -7.84 6.94
C TYR A 16 -4.66 -9.12 6.31
N LEU A 17 -3.40 -9.07 5.87
CA LEU A 17 -2.73 -10.24 5.32
C LEU A 17 -2.55 -11.33 6.40
N LYS A 18 -2.20 -10.95 7.62
CA LYS A 18 -2.16 -11.87 8.76
C LYS A 18 -3.51 -12.56 8.96
N ASP A 19 -4.61 -11.78 8.95
CA ASP A 19 -5.96 -12.33 9.13
C ASP A 19 -6.31 -13.30 7.99
N LEU A 20 -6.04 -12.91 6.74
CA LEU A 20 -6.28 -13.73 5.56
C LEU A 20 -5.52 -15.06 5.61
N LEU A 21 -4.19 -14.99 5.87
CA LEU A 21 -3.34 -16.18 5.90
C LEU A 21 -3.68 -17.10 7.08
N THR A 22 -4.01 -16.53 8.24
CA THR A 22 -4.49 -17.31 9.38
C THR A 22 -5.78 -18.05 9.04
N GLY A 23 -6.73 -17.39 8.38
CA GLY A 23 -7.96 -18.01 7.87
C GLY A 23 -7.69 -19.13 6.86
N LYS A 24 -6.62 -19.02 6.09
CA LYS A 24 -6.13 -20.05 5.15
C LYS A 24 -5.24 -21.13 5.79
N ARG A 25 -5.11 -21.12 7.11
CA ARG A 25 -4.32 -22.08 7.91
C ARG A 25 -2.82 -22.04 7.65
N TYR A 26 -2.25 -20.87 7.37
CA TYR A 26 -0.81 -20.65 7.37
C TYR A 26 -0.29 -20.53 8.81
N VAL A 27 0.97 -20.92 9.00
CA VAL A 27 1.78 -20.46 10.14
C VAL A 27 2.33 -19.09 9.77
N VAL A 28 1.86 -18.04 10.44
CA VAL A 28 2.23 -16.66 10.12
C VAL A 28 3.30 -16.16 11.09
N HIS A 29 4.44 -15.79 10.55
CA HIS A 29 5.53 -15.11 11.24
C HIS A 29 5.55 -13.65 10.83
N GLY A 30 5.72 -12.76 11.79
CA GLY A 30 5.84 -11.34 11.51
C GLY A 30 6.51 -10.65 12.67
N TRP A 31 7.40 -9.73 12.36
CA TRP A 31 8.14 -8.97 13.33
C TRP A 31 7.88 -7.48 13.18
N GLN A 32 7.92 -6.79 14.30
CA GLN A 32 7.97 -5.34 14.35
C GLN A 32 9.40 -4.87 14.06
N ARG A 33 9.57 -3.58 13.82
CA ARG A 33 10.86 -3.00 13.45
C ARG A 33 11.95 -3.22 14.51
N ASP A 34 11.60 -3.18 15.78
CA ASP A 34 12.49 -3.42 16.93
C ASP A 34 12.92 -4.89 17.05
N GLU A 35 12.12 -5.83 16.53
CA GLU A 35 12.42 -7.26 16.51
C GLU A 35 13.16 -7.66 15.23
N CYS A 36 12.83 -7.08 14.09
CA CYS A 36 13.49 -7.34 12.81
C CYS A 36 13.54 -6.06 11.95
N ASP A 37 14.66 -5.34 12.03
CA ASP A 37 14.92 -4.20 11.16
C ASP A 37 15.43 -4.69 9.79
N VAL A 38 14.69 -4.38 8.72
CA VAL A 38 15.03 -4.78 7.35
C VAL A 38 16.35 -4.16 6.85
N THR A 39 16.79 -3.05 7.43
CA THR A 39 18.08 -2.43 7.11
C THR A 39 19.25 -3.22 7.69
N ASN A 40 19.00 -4.12 8.64
CA ASN A 40 19.99 -5.00 9.27
C ASN A 40 19.89 -6.42 8.69
N SER A 41 20.81 -6.79 7.79
CA SER A 41 20.82 -8.12 7.17
C SER A 41 20.95 -9.26 8.17
N ALA A 42 21.67 -9.08 9.29
CA ALA A 42 21.78 -10.12 10.33
C ALA A 42 20.42 -10.38 11.00
N SER A 43 19.62 -9.35 11.24
CA SER A 43 18.26 -9.46 11.76
C SER A 43 17.34 -10.25 10.83
N LEU A 44 17.38 -9.94 9.52
CA LEU A 44 16.63 -10.67 8.49
C LEU A 44 17.04 -12.14 8.40
N ARG A 45 18.34 -12.45 8.48
CA ARG A 45 18.85 -13.82 8.46
C ARG A 45 18.31 -14.63 9.63
N VAL A 46 18.30 -14.08 10.84
CA VAL A 46 17.70 -14.71 12.01
C VAL A 46 16.22 -14.98 11.79
N ALA A 47 15.50 -14.00 11.29
CA ALA A 47 14.06 -14.11 10.99
C ALA A 47 13.76 -15.24 10.00
N LEU A 48 14.52 -15.32 8.90
CA LEU A 48 14.39 -16.38 7.88
C LEU A 48 14.74 -17.77 8.41
N GLN A 49 15.82 -17.88 9.23
CA GLN A 49 16.21 -19.15 9.84
C GLN A 49 15.16 -19.67 10.82
N GLN A 50 14.52 -18.79 11.57
CA GLN A 50 13.48 -19.16 12.55
C GLN A 50 12.15 -19.53 11.88
N SER A 51 11.75 -18.78 10.84
CA SER A 51 10.45 -18.96 10.20
C SER A 51 10.44 -20.04 9.11
N GLN A 52 11.56 -20.29 8.43
CA GLN A 52 11.65 -21.21 7.27
C GLN A 52 10.42 -21.03 6.33
N PRO A 53 10.20 -19.81 5.78
CA PRO A 53 8.94 -19.48 5.12
C PRO A 53 8.83 -20.11 3.74
N ASP A 54 7.63 -20.57 3.39
CA ASP A 54 7.25 -20.90 2.00
C ASP A 54 6.92 -19.63 1.21
N GLU A 55 6.42 -18.59 1.89
CA GLU A 55 6.05 -17.31 1.30
C GLU A 55 6.58 -16.14 2.13
N ILE A 56 7.07 -15.09 1.46
CA ILE A 56 7.57 -13.87 2.09
C ILE A 56 6.80 -12.68 1.51
N TYR A 57 6.17 -11.89 2.39
CA TYR A 57 5.48 -10.65 2.02
C TYR A 57 6.26 -9.47 2.57
N HIS A 58 6.95 -8.76 1.68
CA HIS A 58 7.76 -7.61 2.04
C HIS A 58 6.94 -6.32 1.96
N LEU A 59 6.32 -5.95 3.09
CA LEU A 59 5.45 -4.78 3.24
C LEU A 59 6.10 -3.66 4.08
N ALA A 60 7.22 -3.95 4.75
CA ALA A 60 7.95 -2.96 5.54
C ALA A 60 8.52 -1.88 4.64
N ALA A 61 8.13 -0.63 4.87
CA ALA A 61 8.61 0.51 4.12
C ALA A 61 8.39 1.83 4.91
N GLN A 62 9.17 2.86 4.58
CA GLN A 62 8.76 4.23 4.81
C GLN A 62 7.76 4.59 3.69
N THR A 63 6.49 4.84 4.05
CA THR A 63 5.39 4.96 3.08
C THR A 63 4.82 6.37 2.93
N HIS A 64 5.25 7.33 3.77
CA HIS A 64 4.69 8.67 3.75
C HIS A 64 5.46 9.56 2.76
N VAL A 65 4.84 9.88 1.62
CA VAL A 65 5.46 10.68 0.53
C VAL A 65 6.00 12.01 1.06
N GLY A 66 5.21 12.76 1.84
CA GLY A 66 5.67 14.05 2.39
C GLY A 66 6.88 13.92 3.31
N GLN A 67 6.96 12.87 4.14
CA GLN A 67 8.11 12.63 5.01
C GLN A 67 9.35 12.22 4.21
N SER A 68 9.19 11.52 3.08
CA SER A 68 10.31 11.10 2.25
C SER A 68 11.15 12.27 1.70
N VAL A 69 10.53 13.43 1.54
CA VAL A 69 11.25 14.66 1.11
C VAL A 69 12.20 15.18 2.20
N HIS A 70 11.82 15.01 3.46
CA HIS A 70 12.64 15.45 4.60
C HIS A 70 13.69 14.41 5.00
N ASP A 71 13.38 13.11 4.81
CA ASP A 71 14.18 11.97 5.26
C ASP A 71 14.54 11.05 4.07
N GLU A 72 15.08 11.61 2.98
CA GLU A 72 15.40 10.85 1.77
C GLU A 72 16.37 9.71 2.04
N ALA A 73 17.43 9.94 2.79
CA ALA A 73 18.43 8.92 3.11
C ALA A 73 17.82 7.72 3.85
N VAL A 74 16.97 7.97 4.86
CA VAL A 74 16.25 6.92 5.59
C VAL A 74 15.26 6.20 4.69
N THR A 75 14.59 6.94 3.80
CA THR A 75 13.65 6.35 2.83
C THR A 75 14.38 5.39 1.89
N MET A 76 15.54 5.79 1.37
CA MET A 76 16.37 4.95 0.51
C MET A 76 16.92 3.73 1.25
N GLU A 77 17.40 3.91 2.48
CA GLU A 77 17.93 2.83 3.30
C GLU A 77 16.86 1.76 3.59
N VAL A 78 15.69 2.18 4.06
CA VAL A 78 14.60 1.25 4.40
C VAL A 78 14.01 0.60 3.15
N ASN A 79 13.66 1.39 2.13
CA ASN A 79 12.90 0.89 0.99
C ASN A 79 13.78 0.16 -0.04
N VAL A 80 15.01 0.60 -0.25
CA VAL A 80 15.91 -0.01 -1.26
C VAL A 80 16.85 -1.02 -0.60
N GLN A 81 17.68 -0.55 0.37
CA GLN A 81 18.64 -1.45 0.98
C GLN A 81 17.96 -2.56 1.77
N GLY A 82 16.86 -2.24 2.48
CA GLY A 82 16.04 -3.26 3.17
C GLY A 82 15.51 -4.33 2.24
N THR A 83 15.05 -3.95 1.03
CA THR A 83 14.60 -4.91 0.00
C THR A 83 15.76 -5.75 -0.53
N ILE A 84 16.91 -5.14 -0.83
CA ILE A 84 18.11 -5.87 -1.28
C ILE A 84 18.56 -6.87 -0.22
N ASN A 85 18.66 -6.45 1.05
CA ASN A 85 19.04 -7.31 2.15
C ASN A 85 18.10 -8.53 2.29
N LEU A 86 16.79 -8.32 2.12
CA LEU A 86 15.82 -9.41 2.15
C LEU A 86 16.03 -10.39 0.99
N LEU A 87 16.17 -9.89 -0.24
CA LEU A 87 16.34 -10.72 -1.43
C LEU A 87 17.62 -11.57 -1.35
N GLU A 88 18.73 -10.96 -0.92
CA GLU A 88 20.02 -11.66 -0.73
C GLU A 88 19.93 -12.72 0.38
N SER A 89 19.33 -12.37 1.51
CA SER A 89 19.16 -13.30 2.63
C SER A 89 18.23 -14.47 2.27
N ALA A 90 17.14 -14.19 1.54
CA ALA A 90 16.20 -15.20 1.08
C ALA A 90 16.85 -16.15 0.06
N ARG A 91 17.68 -15.64 -0.85
CA ARG A 91 18.44 -16.46 -1.82
C ARG A 91 19.26 -17.54 -1.12
N GLU A 92 19.87 -17.21 0.02
CA GLU A 92 20.73 -18.14 0.75
C GLU A 92 19.96 -19.07 1.69
N LEU A 93 18.95 -18.55 2.40
CA LEU A 93 18.34 -19.22 3.55
C LEU A 93 16.94 -19.78 3.26
N ALA A 94 16.26 -19.26 2.25
CA ALA A 94 14.93 -19.68 1.82
C ALA A 94 14.81 -19.65 0.28
N PRO A 95 15.67 -20.37 -0.49
CA PRO A 95 15.77 -20.26 -1.94
C PRO A 95 14.49 -20.69 -2.68
N ASN A 96 13.63 -21.44 -2.03
CA ASN A 96 12.35 -21.90 -2.61
C ASN A 96 11.17 -21.02 -2.18
N ALA A 97 11.38 -20.01 -1.31
CA ALA A 97 10.31 -19.15 -0.87
C ALA A 97 9.82 -18.26 -2.03
N ARG A 98 8.50 -18.08 -2.11
CA ARG A 98 7.87 -17.14 -3.03
C ARG A 98 7.79 -15.78 -2.37
N ILE A 99 8.26 -14.73 -3.06
CA ILE A 99 8.41 -13.39 -2.49
C ILE A 99 7.45 -12.43 -3.17
N PHE A 100 6.62 -11.75 -2.39
CA PHE A 100 5.84 -10.59 -2.80
C PHE A 100 6.50 -9.32 -2.29
N PHE A 101 6.72 -8.36 -3.17
CA PHE A 101 7.17 -7.01 -2.83
C PHE A 101 6.05 -5.99 -3.08
N ALA A 102 5.72 -5.20 -2.05
CA ALA A 102 4.80 -4.09 -2.17
C ALA A 102 5.49 -2.89 -2.83
N SER A 103 5.37 -2.78 -4.15
CA SER A 103 5.73 -1.59 -4.91
C SER A 103 4.62 -0.52 -4.77
N SER A 104 4.58 0.49 -5.61
CA SER A 104 3.63 1.60 -5.53
C SER A 104 3.35 2.20 -6.90
N SER A 105 2.17 2.76 -7.13
CA SER A 105 1.87 3.59 -8.30
C SER A 105 2.75 4.85 -8.41
N GLU A 106 3.35 5.32 -7.31
CA GLU A 106 4.28 6.45 -7.29
C GLU A 106 5.55 6.22 -8.15
N ILE A 107 5.84 4.96 -8.54
CA ILE A 107 6.93 4.65 -9.48
C ILE A 107 6.68 5.23 -10.86
N PHE A 108 5.42 5.44 -11.23
CA PHE A 108 5.05 6.02 -12.53
C PHE A 108 5.15 7.55 -12.52
N GLY A 109 4.96 8.20 -11.35
CA GLY A 109 5.12 9.63 -11.14
C GLY A 109 4.34 10.50 -12.12
N CYS A 110 4.97 10.96 -13.21
CA CYS A 110 4.34 11.69 -14.31
C CYS A 110 4.33 10.83 -15.58
N PRO A 111 3.43 9.85 -15.71
CA PRO A 111 3.38 8.97 -16.88
C PRO A 111 2.86 9.73 -18.11
N GLU A 112 3.34 9.35 -19.28
CA GLU A 112 2.85 9.87 -20.57
C GLU A 112 1.51 9.25 -20.98
N GLU A 113 1.21 8.06 -20.44
CA GLU A 113 0.01 7.28 -20.76
C GLU A 113 -0.84 7.02 -19.52
N SER A 114 -2.14 6.99 -19.69
CA SER A 114 -3.14 6.67 -18.67
C SER A 114 -4.30 5.91 -19.30
N PRO A 115 -4.80 4.81 -18.71
CA PRO A 115 -4.31 4.18 -17.47
C PRO A 115 -2.91 3.54 -17.64
N GLN A 116 -2.17 3.42 -16.50
CA GLN A 116 -0.87 2.77 -16.49
C GLN A 116 -1.02 1.25 -16.50
N THR A 117 -0.11 0.59 -17.21
CA THR A 117 0.06 -0.86 -17.25
C THR A 117 1.41 -1.27 -16.65
N GLU A 118 1.67 -2.55 -16.48
CA GLU A 118 2.96 -3.07 -16.02
C GLU A 118 4.12 -2.77 -17.00
N LYS A 119 3.80 -2.30 -18.20
CA LYS A 119 4.78 -1.90 -19.24
C LYS A 119 5.02 -0.39 -19.29
N THR A 120 4.23 0.40 -18.58
CA THR A 120 4.38 1.85 -18.53
C THR A 120 5.77 2.20 -17.97
N PRO A 121 6.54 3.08 -18.62
CA PRO A 121 7.86 3.49 -18.16
C PRO A 121 7.80 4.12 -16.77
N LEU A 122 8.80 3.80 -15.93
CA LEU A 122 8.94 4.39 -14.59
C LEU A 122 9.44 5.83 -14.74
N ASN A 123 8.75 6.78 -14.12
CA ASN A 123 9.09 8.20 -14.13
C ASN A 123 8.79 8.86 -12.76
N PRO A 124 9.36 8.34 -11.64
CA PRO A 124 9.06 8.83 -10.30
C PRO A 124 9.54 10.26 -10.09
N VAL A 125 8.73 11.07 -9.38
CA VAL A 125 8.97 12.51 -9.18
C VAL A 125 9.27 12.91 -7.73
N ASN A 126 9.26 11.96 -6.81
CA ASN A 126 9.54 12.20 -5.39
C ASN A 126 10.43 11.09 -4.80
N PRO A 127 11.12 11.32 -3.67
CA PRO A 127 12.05 10.34 -3.08
C PRO A 127 11.41 8.99 -2.75
N TYR A 128 10.13 8.97 -2.34
CA TYR A 128 9.41 7.73 -2.10
C TYR A 128 9.22 6.93 -3.40
N GLY A 129 8.71 7.56 -4.45
CA GLY A 129 8.56 6.94 -5.77
C GLY A 129 9.89 6.42 -6.33
N ILE A 130 10.97 7.23 -6.22
CA ILE A 130 12.32 6.83 -6.63
C ILE A 130 12.79 5.59 -5.85
N SER A 131 12.57 5.56 -4.53
CA SER A 131 12.96 4.41 -3.71
C SER A 131 12.19 3.15 -4.09
N LYS A 132 10.87 3.26 -4.37
CA LYS A 132 10.04 2.14 -4.80
C LYS A 132 10.41 1.67 -6.21
N ALA A 133 10.74 2.56 -7.14
CA ALA A 133 11.20 2.20 -8.47
C ALA A 133 12.51 1.39 -8.41
N ARG A 134 13.51 1.85 -7.65
CA ARG A 134 14.78 1.12 -7.47
C ARG A 134 14.59 -0.24 -6.81
N ALA A 135 13.71 -0.34 -5.81
CA ALA A 135 13.40 -1.62 -5.18
C ALA A 135 12.65 -2.56 -6.15
N THR A 136 11.73 -2.03 -6.98
CA THR A 136 11.05 -2.79 -8.04
C THR A 136 12.06 -3.38 -9.02
N GLU A 137 13.03 -2.59 -9.47
CA GLU A 137 14.13 -3.05 -10.35
C GLU A 137 14.97 -4.14 -9.68
N ALA A 138 15.28 -4.00 -8.38
CA ALA A 138 16.03 -5.03 -7.64
C ALA A 138 15.25 -6.36 -7.57
N VAL A 139 13.94 -6.31 -7.40
CA VAL A 139 13.07 -7.50 -7.40
C VAL A 139 13.03 -8.14 -8.80
N GLN A 140 12.95 -7.35 -9.89
CA GLN A 140 13.01 -7.84 -11.26
C GLN A 140 14.35 -8.52 -11.56
N GLN A 141 15.46 -7.94 -11.10
CA GLN A 141 16.81 -8.55 -11.23
C GLN A 141 16.92 -9.85 -10.43
N ALA A 142 16.37 -9.91 -9.21
CA ALA A 142 16.35 -11.12 -8.40
C ALA A 142 15.53 -12.24 -9.07
N ARG A 143 14.39 -11.90 -9.69
CA ARG A 143 13.56 -12.80 -10.49
C ARG A 143 14.32 -13.33 -11.71
N ALA A 144 15.01 -12.46 -12.45
CA ALA A 144 15.88 -12.88 -13.56
C ALA A 144 17.04 -13.80 -13.10
N GLY A 145 17.47 -13.66 -11.85
CA GLY A 145 18.44 -14.54 -11.18
C GLY A 145 17.85 -15.83 -10.59
N GLY A 146 16.58 -16.15 -10.86
CA GLY A 146 15.92 -17.41 -10.51
C GLY A 146 15.17 -17.42 -9.18
N ILE A 147 15.03 -16.29 -8.47
CA ILE A 147 14.15 -16.17 -7.31
C ILE A 147 12.71 -16.01 -7.77
N PHE A 148 11.77 -16.74 -7.15
CA PHE A 148 10.36 -16.48 -7.37
C PHE A 148 9.98 -15.17 -6.66
N ALA A 149 9.97 -14.06 -7.39
CA ALA A 149 9.73 -12.73 -6.85
C ALA A 149 8.71 -11.95 -7.70
N VAL A 150 7.67 -11.43 -7.05
CA VAL A 150 6.56 -10.70 -7.64
C VAL A 150 6.59 -9.25 -7.15
N ASN A 151 6.42 -8.29 -8.07
CA ASN A 151 6.10 -6.91 -7.71
C ASN A 151 4.59 -6.69 -7.77
N GLY A 152 4.00 -6.23 -6.68
CA GLY A 152 2.66 -5.64 -6.69
C GLY A 152 2.77 -4.13 -6.81
N MET A 153 2.38 -3.56 -7.95
CA MET A 153 2.29 -2.12 -8.16
C MET A 153 0.96 -1.64 -7.57
N LEU A 154 1.02 -1.21 -6.30
CA LEU A 154 -0.16 -0.89 -5.51
C LEU A 154 -0.60 0.53 -5.76
N TYR A 155 -1.85 0.71 -6.19
CA TYR A 155 -2.52 2.01 -6.19
C TYR A 155 -3.05 2.33 -4.80
N ASN A 156 -3.61 3.51 -4.58
CA ASN A 156 -4.07 3.86 -3.25
C ASN A 156 -5.13 2.86 -2.78
N HIS A 157 -4.98 2.36 -1.56
CA HIS A 157 -5.90 1.40 -1.00
C HIS A 157 -6.13 1.68 0.48
N GLU A 158 -7.38 1.65 0.87
CA GLU A 158 -7.85 2.20 2.12
C GLU A 158 -8.65 1.18 2.91
N SER A 159 -8.82 1.44 4.19
CA SER A 159 -9.64 0.63 5.09
C SER A 159 -9.87 1.34 6.43
N PRO A 160 -10.74 0.82 7.31
CA PRO A 160 -10.82 1.30 8.69
C PRO A 160 -9.49 1.23 9.47
N ARG A 161 -8.54 0.38 9.05
CA ARG A 161 -7.19 0.27 9.67
C ARG A 161 -6.17 1.24 9.09
N ARG A 162 -6.56 2.16 8.21
CA ARG A 162 -5.66 3.16 7.66
C ARG A 162 -5.19 4.12 8.74
N ARG A 163 -3.92 4.54 8.72
CA ARG A 163 -3.41 5.54 9.66
C ARG A 163 -4.07 6.90 9.44
N SER A 164 -4.34 7.62 10.52
CA SER A 164 -4.97 8.96 10.52
C SER A 164 -4.21 10.04 9.73
N SER A 165 -2.92 9.82 9.45
CA SER A 165 -2.11 10.73 8.64
C SER A 165 -2.46 10.71 7.14
N PHE A 166 -3.24 9.74 6.66
CA PHE A 166 -3.71 9.67 5.28
C PHE A 166 -5.06 10.38 5.12
N VAL A 167 -5.22 11.05 3.96
CA VAL A 167 -6.33 12.00 3.73
C VAL A 167 -7.70 11.35 3.88
N THR A 168 -7.91 10.15 3.38
CA THR A 168 -9.17 9.40 3.47
C THR A 168 -9.57 9.15 4.94
N GLN A 169 -8.65 8.59 5.72
CA GLN A 169 -8.89 8.33 7.15
C GLN A 169 -9.05 9.62 7.95
N LYS A 170 -8.24 10.65 7.65
CA LYS A 170 -8.39 11.99 8.25
C LYS A 170 -9.80 12.54 8.03
N ILE A 171 -10.36 12.37 6.83
CA ILE A 171 -11.72 12.84 6.50
C ILE A 171 -12.76 12.03 7.27
N CYS A 172 -12.68 10.70 7.25
CA CYS A 172 -13.64 9.84 7.93
C CYS A 172 -13.66 10.09 9.45
N GLN A 173 -12.48 10.17 10.08
CA GLN A 173 -12.33 10.50 11.49
C GLN A 173 -12.79 11.94 11.82
N GLY A 174 -12.49 12.89 10.92
CA GLY A 174 -12.95 14.27 11.07
C GLY A 174 -14.47 14.40 11.01
N ALA A 175 -15.14 13.71 10.09
CA ALA A 175 -16.60 13.67 10.01
C ALA A 175 -17.22 13.05 11.29
N ALA A 176 -16.64 11.94 11.79
CA ALA A 176 -17.06 11.29 13.02
C ALA A 176 -16.87 12.21 14.25
N ALA A 177 -15.70 12.87 14.38
CA ALA A 177 -15.42 13.80 15.48
C ALA A 177 -16.34 15.03 15.47
N ILE A 178 -16.69 15.54 14.28
CA ILE A 178 -17.66 16.64 14.14
C ILE A 178 -19.05 16.18 14.55
N GLN A 179 -19.46 14.99 14.15
CA GLN A 179 -20.75 14.41 14.51
C GLN A 179 -20.86 14.24 16.05
N ARG A 180 -19.77 13.84 16.72
CA ARG A 180 -19.71 13.77 18.20
C ARG A 180 -19.50 15.14 18.87
N ARG A 181 -19.37 16.25 18.10
CA ARG A 181 -19.11 17.61 18.59
C ARG A 181 -17.74 17.78 19.28
N GLU A 182 -16.79 16.94 18.96
CA GLU A 182 -15.40 17.01 19.46
C GLU A 182 -14.54 17.94 18.61
N GLN A 183 -14.95 18.20 17.36
CA GLN A 183 -14.28 19.05 16.42
C GLN A 183 -15.28 19.99 15.74
N ALA A 184 -14.89 21.25 15.52
CA ALA A 184 -15.79 22.23 14.90
C ALA A 184 -15.68 22.27 13.37
N LYS A 185 -14.50 22.05 12.81
CA LYS A 185 -14.19 22.15 11.37
C LYS A 185 -13.18 21.11 10.94
N LEU A 186 -13.27 20.64 9.71
CA LEU A 186 -12.25 19.81 9.06
C LEU A 186 -11.41 20.69 8.12
N LYS A 187 -10.09 20.75 8.34
CA LYS A 187 -9.15 21.48 7.50
C LYS A 187 -8.48 20.55 6.50
N LEU A 188 -8.62 20.85 5.21
CA LEU A 188 -8.00 20.13 4.10
C LEU A 188 -7.27 21.08 3.15
N GLY A 189 -6.33 20.56 2.37
CA GLY A 189 -5.75 21.22 1.21
C GLY A 189 -6.66 21.13 0.00
N HIS A 190 -6.08 20.89 -1.19
CA HIS A 190 -6.82 20.73 -2.42
C HIS A 190 -7.77 19.52 -2.39
N THR A 191 -9.06 19.76 -2.56
CA THR A 191 -10.07 18.70 -2.64
C THR A 191 -10.33 18.19 -4.06
N SER A 192 -9.84 18.90 -5.08
CA SER A 192 -9.97 18.50 -6.49
C SER A 192 -8.97 17.42 -6.93
N VAL A 193 -8.00 17.08 -6.09
CA VAL A 193 -7.03 16.02 -6.36
C VAL A 193 -7.76 14.68 -6.45
N ALA A 194 -7.49 13.94 -7.54
CA ALA A 194 -8.09 12.63 -7.76
C ALA A 194 -7.05 11.51 -7.64
N ARG A 195 -7.49 10.36 -7.15
CA ARG A 195 -6.69 9.14 -7.02
C ARG A 195 -7.54 7.91 -7.35
N ASP A 196 -6.88 6.84 -7.75
CA ASP A 196 -7.46 5.51 -7.84
C ASP A 196 -7.39 4.87 -6.45
N TRP A 197 -8.55 4.70 -5.81
CA TRP A 197 -8.68 4.09 -4.50
C TRP A 197 -9.42 2.76 -4.55
N SER A 198 -8.89 1.77 -3.87
CA SER A 198 -9.49 0.45 -3.68
C SER A 198 -9.53 0.03 -2.21
N ASP A 199 -10.18 -1.09 -1.93
CA ASP A 199 -10.19 -1.68 -0.59
C ASP A 199 -8.89 -2.44 -0.33
N ALA A 200 -8.26 -2.18 0.82
CA ALA A 200 -7.02 -2.85 1.21
C ALA A 200 -7.18 -4.38 1.33
N ARG A 201 -8.38 -4.88 1.65
CA ARG A 201 -8.66 -6.32 1.72
C ARG A 201 -8.59 -6.98 0.34
N ASP A 202 -9.02 -6.28 -0.70
CA ASP A 202 -8.92 -6.77 -2.08
C ASP A 202 -7.46 -6.80 -2.53
N VAL A 203 -6.70 -5.75 -2.24
CA VAL A 203 -5.26 -5.69 -2.54
C VAL A 203 -4.52 -6.82 -1.83
N VAL A 204 -4.78 -7.04 -0.55
CA VAL A 204 -4.18 -8.13 0.24
C VAL A 204 -4.54 -9.52 -0.33
N ARG A 205 -5.78 -9.71 -0.82
CA ARG A 205 -6.16 -10.93 -1.54
C ARG A 205 -5.31 -11.11 -2.80
N GLY A 206 -5.09 -10.04 -3.57
CA GLY A 206 -4.23 -10.05 -4.75
C GLY A 206 -2.77 -10.37 -4.44
N MET A 207 -2.24 -9.85 -3.33
CA MET A 207 -0.89 -10.19 -2.86
C MET A 207 -0.75 -11.71 -2.68
N TRP A 208 -1.71 -12.34 -2.01
CA TRP A 208 -1.70 -13.79 -1.82
C TRP A 208 -1.89 -14.53 -3.16
N GLN A 209 -2.86 -14.16 -3.99
CA GLN A 209 -3.12 -14.79 -5.29
C GLN A 209 -1.89 -14.75 -6.20
N SER A 210 -1.15 -13.65 -6.20
CA SER A 210 0.05 -13.48 -7.05
C SER A 210 1.20 -14.42 -6.68
N LEU A 211 1.20 -14.97 -5.48
CA LEU A 211 2.15 -16.00 -5.08
C LEU A 211 1.64 -17.44 -5.33
N GLN A 212 0.41 -17.64 -5.82
CA GLN A 212 -0.13 -18.96 -6.10
C GLN A 212 0.06 -19.39 -7.57
N VAL A 213 0.54 -18.50 -8.43
CA VAL A 213 0.80 -18.79 -9.86
C VAL A 213 2.11 -19.57 -10.05
N ASP A 214 2.28 -20.20 -11.24
CA ASP A 214 3.48 -20.94 -11.55
C ASP A 214 4.68 -20.05 -11.93
N THR A 215 4.42 -18.88 -12.52
CA THR A 215 5.46 -17.97 -13.01
C THR A 215 5.32 -16.61 -12.34
N PRO A 216 6.38 -16.10 -11.67
CA PRO A 216 6.35 -14.79 -11.05
C PRO A 216 6.39 -13.67 -12.09
N ASP A 217 5.63 -12.59 -11.84
CA ASP A 217 5.60 -11.43 -12.72
C ASP A 217 5.27 -10.15 -11.92
N ASP A 218 5.13 -9.01 -12.59
CA ASP A 218 4.65 -7.77 -12.02
C ASP A 218 3.14 -7.66 -12.24
N TYR A 219 2.41 -7.15 -11.25
CA TYR A 219 0.96 -6.97 -11.31
C TYR A 219 0.53 -5.62 -10.76
N ILE A 220 -0.38 -4.95 -11.45
CA ILE A 220 -1.08 -3.76 -10.94
C ILE A 220 -2.31 -4.17 -10.15
N PHE A 221 -2.44 -3.60 -8.94
CA PHE A 221 -3.63 -3.70 -8.11
C PHE A 221 -4.26 -2.31 -7.97
N ALA A 222 -5.34 -2.08 -8.70
CA ALA A 222 -6.02 -0.80 -8.86
C ALA A 222 -7.53 -1.01 -9.09
N SER A 223 -8.34 -0.02 -8.75
CA SER A 223 -9.76 -0.03 -9.11
C SER A 223 -9.97 0.25 -10.61
N GLY A 224 -9.10 1.07 -11.19
CA GLY A 224 -9.23 1.59 -12.55
C GLY A 224 -10.12 2.83 -12.63
N GLU A 225 -10.55 3.37 -11.49
CA GLU A 225 -11.43 4.54 -11.41
C GLU A 225 -10.79 5.65 -10.57
N LEU A 226 -10.96 6.88 -11.01
CA LEU A 226 -10.49 8.07 -10.31
C LEU A 226 -11.60 8.69 -9.50
N HIS A 227 -11.31 8.93 -8.22
CA HIS A 227 -12.19 9.68 -7.33
C HIS A 227 -11.45 10.86 -6.71
N THR A 228 -12.16 11.95 -6.46
CA THR A 228 -11.60 13.16 -5.88
C THR A 228 -11.62 13.10 -4.34
N VAL A 229 -10.74 13.86 -3.70
CA VAL A 229 -10.82 14.11 -2.25
C VAL A 229 -12.16 14.73 -1.86
N GLN A 230 -12.75 15.53 -2.77
CA GLN A 230 -14.09 16.11 -2.58
C GLN A 230 -15.15 15.01 -2.44
N GLU A 231 -15.13 13.99 -3.30
CA GLU A 231 -16.07 12.86 -3.21
C GLU A 231 -15.90 12.08 -1.88
N VAL A 232 -14.65 11.92 -1.38
CA VAL A 232 -14.43 11.34 -0.04
C VAL A 232 -15.14 12.17 1.03
N VAL A 233 -14.99 13.51 0.98
CA VAL A 233 -15.67 14.41 1.94
C VAL A 233 -17.19 14.25 1.86
N GLU A 234 -17.75 14.29 0.67
CA GLU A 234 -19.18 14.19 0.46
C GLU A 234 -19.77 12.88 1.02
N ILE A 235 -19.14 11.76 0.68
CA ILE A 235 -19.58 10.43 1.15
C ILE A 235 -19.42 10.30 2.67
N ALA A 236 -18.28 10.72 3.25
CA ALA A 236 -18.01 10.60 4.67
C ALA A 236 -18.97 11.46 5.51
N PHE A 237 -19.22 12.69 5.09
CA PHE A 237 -20.13 13.58 5.81
C PHE A 237 -21.59 13.15 5.66
N GLU A 238 -22.02 12.66 4.49
CA GLU A 238 -23.33 12.04 4.29
C GLU A 238 -23.51 10.83 5.22
N ALA A 239 -22.51 9.94 5.32
CA ALA A 239 -22.53 8.78 6.20
C ALA A 239 -22.60 9.17 7.69
N ALA A 240 -22.05 10.33 8.07
CA ALA A 240 -22.14 10.90 9.40
C ALA A 240 -23.43 11.72 9.65
N GLY A 241 -24.31 11.90 8.65
CA GLY A 241 -25.52 12.70 8.73
C GLY A 241 -25.28 14.21 8.81
N LEU A 242 -24.21 14.69 8.17
CA LEU A 242 -23.77 16.09 8.21
C LEU A 242 -23.74 16.73 6.82
N GLU A 243 -24.02 18.03 6.76
CA GLU A 243 -23.84 18.87 5.57
C GLU A 243 -22.40 19.38 5.51
N TRP A 244 -21.53 18.77 4.68
CA TRP A 244 -20.09 19.02 4.65
C TRP A 244 -19.70 20.50 4.45
N GLN A 245 -20.51 21.29 3.70
CA GLN A 245 -20.28 22.70 3.42
C GLN A 245 -20.20 23.56 4.68
N GLN A 246 -20.87 23.12 5.76
CA GLN A 246 -20.86 23.81 7.03
C GLN A 246 -19.56 23.59 7.82
N TYR A 247 -18.80 22.55 7.51
CA TYR A 247 -17.70 22.08 8.33
C TYR A 247 -16.33 22.05 7.62
N LEU A 248 -16.31 22.00 6.30
CA LEU A 248 -15.06 22.00 5.54
C LEU A 248 -14.45 23.41 5.50
N GLU A 249 -13.14 23.48 5.76
CA GLU A 249 -12.30 24.66 5.62
C GLU A 249 -11.09 24.33 4.76
N ILE A 250 -10.87 25.07 3.68
CA ILE A 250 -9.66 24.91 2.86
C ILE A 250 -8.53 25.69 3.48
N ASP A 251 -7.42 25.03 3.75
CA ASP A 251 -6.21 25.58 4.32
C ASP A 251 -5.07 25.49 3.30
N GLU A 252 -4.70 26.65 2.73
CA GLU A 252 -3.68 26.75 1.69
C GLU A 252 -2.29 26.31 2.19
N SER A 253 -2.03 26.35 3.50
CA SER A 253 -0.78 25.86 4.07
C SER A 253 -0.59 24.35 3.93
N LEU A 254 -1.66 23.62 3.61
CA LEU A 254 -1.67 22.18 3.37
C LEU A 254 -1.51 21.82 1.88
N PHE A 255 -1.36 22.81 1.00
CA PHE A 255 -1.14 22.55 -0.42
C PHE A 255 0.25 21.96 -0.62
N ARG A 256 0.36 21.06 -1.60
CA ARG A 256 1.63 20.46 -2.00
C ARG A 256 2.08 21.06 -3.32
N ASP A 257 3.37 21.39 -3.42
CA ASP A 257 3.94 22.02 -4.63
C ASP A 257 3.95 21.08 -5.84
N LEU A 258 3.98 19.78 -5.63
CA LEU A 258 4.00 18.76 -6.67
C LEU A 258 2.88 17.73 -6.38
N GLU A 259 1.77 17.85 -7.09
CA GLU A 259 0.80 16.77 -7.18
C GLU A 259 1.15 15.90 -8.39
N PRO A 260 1.30 14.58 -8.20
CA PRO A 260 1.53 13.69 -9.34
C PRO A 260 0.34 13.80 -10.31
N SER A 261 0.63 13.60 -11.59
CA SER A 261 -0.39 13.48 -12.64
C SER A 261 -1.36 12.34 -12.32
N LEU A 262 -2.48 12.27 -13.04
CA LEU A 262 -3.52 11.28 -12.81
C LEU A 262 -2.95 9.85 -12.86
N LEU A 263 -2.80 9.24 -11.68
CA LEU A 263 -2.39 7.85 -11.53
C LEU A 263 -3.66 7.00 -11.43
N VAL A 264 -3.96 6.28 -12.51
CA VAL A 264 -5.04 5.30 -12.59
C VAL A 264 -4.50 4.02 -13.22
N GLY A 265 -4.74 2.86 -12.59
CA GLY A 265 -4.12 1.60 -12.98
C GLY A 265 -5.01 0.73 -13.86
N ASP A 266 -4.41 0.07 -14.86
CA ASP A 266 -5.05 -1.01 -15.59
C ASP A 266 -4.72 -2.36 -14.94
N ALA A 267 -5.65 -2.91 -14.19
CA ALA A 267 -5.53 -4.21 -13.53
C ALA A 267 -5.93 -5.40 -14.42
N SER A 268 -6.03 -5.23 -15.74
CA SER A 268 -6.47 -6.28 -16.67
C SER A 268 -5.62 -7.55 -16.58
N LYS A 269 -4.30 -7.41 -16.38
CA LYS A 269 -3.40 -8.54 -16.19
C LYS A 269 -3.70 -9.31 -14.89
N ALA A 270 -3.90 -8.61 -13.79
CA ALA A 270 -4.27 -9.23 -12.52
C ALA A 270 -5.62 -9.96 -12.63
N ARG A 271 -6.60 -9.38 -13.32
CA ARG A 271 -7.88 -10.05 -13.62
C ARG A 271 -7.68 -11.32 -14.43
N ALA A 272 -6.92 -11.25 -15.51
CA ALA A 272 -6.77 -12.40 -16.44
C ALA A 272 -5.93 -13.54 -15.86
N VAL A 273 -4.89 -13.25 -15.07
CA VAL A 273 -3.91 -14.24 -14.61
C VAL A 273 -4.21 -14.72 -13.20
N LEU A 274 -4.68 -13.83 -12.33
CA LEU A 274 -4.88 -14.10 -10.92
C LEU A 274 -6.35 -14.33 -10.55
N ASP A 275 -7.30 -14.10 -11.46
CA ASP A 275 -8.73 -14.02 -11.16
C ASP A 275 -9.01 -13.02 -10.03
N TRP A 276 -8.30 -11.88 -10.10
CA TRP A 276 -8.39 -10.81 -9.10
C TRP A 276 -9.19 -9.63 -9.64
N GLU A 277 -10.11 -9.13 -8.85
CA GLU A 277 -10.84 -7.88 -9.11
C GLU A 277 -11.24 -7.21 -7.79
N PRO A 278 -11.41 -5.87 -7.77
CA PRO A 278 -11.94 -5.16 -6.61
C PRO A 278 -13.35 -5.68 -6.27
N GLY A 279 -13.60 -5.92 -4.98
CA GLY A 279 -14.89 -6.44 -4.50
C GLY A 279 -15.83 -5.35 -4.01
N ASN A 280 -15.28 -4.32 -3.33
CA ASN A 280 -16.05 -3.23 -2.77
C ASN A 280 -15.98 -2.00 -3.67
N SER A 281 -17.11 -1.29 -3.82
CA SER A 281 -17.13 0.01 -4.47
C SER A 281 -16.46 1.08 -3.59
N PHE A 282 -15.96 2.14 -4.22
CA PHE A 282 -15.39 3.28 -3.51
C PHE A 282 -16.34 3.87 -2.46
N ARG A 283 -17.63 4.00 -2.79
CA ARG A 283 -18.63 4.52 -1.86
C ARG A 283 -18.81 3.64 -0.63
N GLU A 284 -18.94 2.33 -0.83
CA GLU A 284 -19.06 1.36 0.28
C GLU A 284 -17.85 1.42 1.20
N LEU A 285 -16.65 1.51 0.65
CA LEU A 285 -15.41 1.64 1.40
C LEU A 285 -15.40 2.89 2.30
N ILE A 286 -15.71 4.07 1.74
CA ILE A 286 -15.70 5.33 2.52
C ILE A 286 -16.81 5.34 3.59
N VAL A 287 -17.98 4.79 3.27
CA VAL A 287 -19.07 4.62 4.26
C VAL A 287 -18.61 3.73 5.42
N GLU A 288 -18.01 2.56 5.12
CA GLU A 288 -17.51 1.65 6.15
C GLU A 288 -16.44 2.31 7.04
N MET A 289 -15.47 3.00 6.42
CA MET A 289 -14.42 3.71 7.14
C MET A 289 -15.00 4.77 8.09
N THR A 290 -16.00 5.51 7.62
CA THR A 290 -16.66 6.54 8.45
C THR A 290 -17.45 5.92 9.59
N GLN A 291 -18.20 4.84 9.32
CA GLN A 291 -18.97 4.13 10.35
C GLN A 291 -18.06 3.52 11.41
N ALA A 292 -16.91 2.96 11.02
CA ALA A 292 -15.91 2.47 11.96
C ALA A 292 -15.39 3.61 12.86
N ALA A 293 -15.04 4.77 12.26
CA ALA A 293 -14.57 5.94 13.00
C ALA A 293 -15.62 6.54 13.95
N MET A 294 -16.93 6.30 13.72
CA MET A 294 -18.01 6.74 14.61
C MET A 294 -18.20 5.81 15.83
N GLN A 295 -17.62 4.60 15.78
CA GLN A 295 -17.71 3.62 16.88
C GLN A 295 -16.53 3.72 17.85
N ASP A 296 -15.41 4.34 17.42
CA ASP A 296 -14.23 4.65 18.24
C ASP A 296 -14.47 5.88 19.13
#